data_3b4e940f460d838138e2367c8afbce13
#
_entry.id   3b4e940f460d838138e2367c8afbce13
#
_cell.length_a   1.000
_cell.length_b   1.000
_cell.length_c   1.000
_cell.angle_alpha   90.00
_cell.angle_beta   90.00
_cell.angle_gamma   90.00
#
_symmetry.space_group_name_H-M   'P 1'
#
loop_
_entity.id
_entity.type
_entity.pdbx_description
1 polymer ?
#
loop_
_entity_poly.entity_id
_entity_poly.type
_entity_poly.pdbx_seq_one_letter_code
_entity_poly.pdbx_strand_id
1 'polypeptide(L)'
;MAFAFESKSWSYTGEKEFENGGFTLLNPTVSVLSVSVQESNVYVALKAVENGGVYMHNLNIQYNNSGGETNLDTIVDAAVAAALPDFTLDA
;
A
#
# COMPACT_ATOMS: atom_id res chain seq x y z
N MET A 1 0.86 0.94 -20.57
CA MET A 1 -0.40 0.30 -20.18
C MET A 1 -0.60 0.46 -18.68
N ALA A 2 -1.77 0.93 -18.29
CA ALA A 2 -2.09 1.07 -16.88
C ALA A 2 -2.63 -0.26 -16.33
N PHE A 3 -2.19 -0.61 -15.14
CA PHE A 3 -2.74 -1.74 -14.41
C PHE A 3 -3.85 -1.24 -13.48
N ALA A 4 -4.80 -2.12 -13.13
CA ALA A 4 -5.91 -1.73 -12.27
C ALA A 4 -5.44 -1.25 -10.89
N PHE A 5 -4.32 -1.76 -10.38
CA PHE A 5 -3.80 -1.33 -9.08
C PHE A 5 -3.38 0.15 -9.06
N GLU A 6 -3.13 0.76 -10.21
CA GLU A 6 -2.71 2.16 -10.25
C GLU A 6 -3.83 3.11 -9.80
N SER A 7 -5.08 2.67 -9.91
CA SER A 7 -6.23 3.46 -9.47
C SER A 7 -6.77 3.02 -8.12
N LYS A 8 -6.13 2.02 -7.49
CA LYS A 8 -6.57 1.52 -6.19
C LYS A 8 -6.07 2.40 -5.07
N SER A 9 -6.88 2.50 -4.03
CA SER A 9 -6.48 3.14 -2.79
C SER A 9 -7.07 2.39 -1.61
N TRP A 10 -6.46 2.55 -0.45
CA TRP A 10 -6.89 1.93 0.79
C TRP A 10 -6.97 3.02 1.83
N SER A 11 -7.98 2.96 2.68
CA SER A 11 -8.21 3.99 3.70
C SER A 11 -8.28 3.39 5.09
N TYR A 12 -7.89 4.18 6.07
CA TYR A 12 -7.99 3.84 7.48
C TYR A 12 -8.69 4.99 8.19
N THR A 13 -9.60 4.67 9.11
CA THR A 13 -10.31 5.69 9.89
C THR A 13 -9.67 5.78 11.26
N GLY A 14 -9.16 6.96 11.60
CA GLY A 14 -8.49 7.21 12.87
C GLY A 14 -7.03 7.58 12.67
N GLU A 15 -6.27 7.56 13.74
CA GLU A 15 -4.85 7.84 13.71
C GLU A 15 -4.08 6.55 13.42
N LYS A 16 -3.22 6.60 12.41
CA LYS A 16 -2.39 5.47 12.04
C LYS A 16 -0.93 5.86 12.12
N GLU A 17 -0.17 5.08 12.88
CA GLU A 17 1.25 5.28 13.06
C GLU A 17 2.04 4.49 12.00
N PHE A 18 3.01 5.14 11.41
CA PHE A 18 3.93 4.54 10.43
C PHE A 18 5.34 4.58 10.97
N GLU A 19 6.17 3.66 10.48
CA GLU A 19 7.60 3.61 10.79
C GLU A 19 7.92 3.59 12.28
N ASN A 20 7.29 2.71 13.01
CA ASN A 20 7.60 2.45 14.42
C ASN A 20 7.57 3.71 15.28
N GLY A 21 6.53 4.51 15.12
CA GLY A 21 6.32 5.70 15.92
C GLY A 21 6.93 6.96 15.35
N GLY A 22 7.51 6.87 14.17
CA GLY A 22 8.13 8.02 13.55
C GLY A 22 7.17 8.97 12.87
N PHE A 23 5.96 8.50 12.56
CA PHE A 23 5.05 9.30 11.73
C PHE A 23 3.60 8.82 11.93
N THR A 24 2.71 9.77 12.25
CA THR A 24 1.30 9.46 12.46
C THR A 24 0.44 10.32 11.55
N LEU A 25 -0.50 9.67 10.84
CA LEU A 25 -1.46 10.35 9.97
C LEU A 25 -2.89 10.11 10.45
N LEU A 26 -3.74 11.10 10.29
CA LEU A 26 -5.16 11.00 10.62
C LEU A 26 -5.94 10.66 9.36
N ASN A 27 -6.74 9.60 9.45
CA ASN A 27 -7.57 9.11 8.34
C ASN A 27 -6.78 9.00 7.04
N PRO A 28 -5.64 8.28 7.03
CA PRO A 28 -4.78 8.25 5.85
C PRO A 28 -5.40 7.44 4.71
N THR A 29 -5.08 7.86 3.49
CA THR A 29 -5.38 7.10 2.28
C THR A 29 -4.06 6.71 1.64
N VAL A 30 -3.94 5.44 1.28
CA VAL A 30 -2.72 4.89 0.70
C VAL A 30 -2.98 4.54 -0.76
N SER A 31 -2.08 4.93 -1.63
CA SER A 31 -2.13 4.58 -3.05
C SER A 31 -0.78 4.06 -3.52
N VAL A 32 -0.79 3.35 -4.64
CA VAL A 32 0.41 2.71 -5.18
C VAL A 32 1.17 3.69 -6.06
N LEU A 33 2.47 3.83 -5.78
CA LEU A 33 3.37 4.63 -6.63
C LEU A 33 4.06 3.76 -7.67
N SER A 34 4.56 2.60 -7.25
CA SER A 34 5.26 1.69 -8.15
C SER A 34 5.29 0.28 -7.58
N VAL A 35 5.49 -0.68 -8.48
CA VAL A 35 5.65 -2.08 -8.11
C VAL A 35 6.88 -2.62 -8.83
N SER A 36 7.74 -3.30 -8.10
CA SER A 36 8.92 -3.96 -8.65
C SER A 36 8.91 -5.42 -8.25
N VAL A 37 9.13 -6.30 -9.21
CA VAL A 37 9.14 -7.74 -8.98
C VAL A 37 10.54 -8.27 -9.24
N GLN A 38 11.12 -8.94 -8.24
CA GLN A 38 12.45 -9.57 -8.34
C GLN A 38 12.32 -11.00 -7.86
N GLU A 39 12.22 -11.93 -8.79
CA GLU A 39 11.98 -13.35 -8.49
C GLU A 39 10.66 -13.51 -7.73
N SER A 40 10.71 -14.05 -6.51
CA SER A 40 9.51 -14.20 -5.68
C SER A 40 9.26 -12.99 -4.78
N ASN A 41 10.15 -11.99 -4.78
CA ASN A 41 9.99 -10.81 -3.95
C ASN A 41 9.32 -9.70 -4.73
N VAL A 42 8.31 -9.12 -4.14
CA VAL A 42 7.58 -8.00 -4.73
C VAL A 42 7.75 -6.79 -3.81
N TYR A 43 8.18 -5.69 -4.39
CA TYR A 43 8.38 -4.44 -3.66
C TYR A 43 7.35 -3.43 -4.13
N VAL A 44 6.54 -2.94 -3.21
CA VAL A 44 5.49 -1.99 -3.53
C VAL A 44 5.80 -0.67 -2.85
N ALA A 45 5.93 0.38 -3.64
CA ALA A 45 6.09 1.73 -3.12
C ALA A 45 4.72 2.37 -3.02
N LEU A 46 4.38 2.86 -1.84
CA LEU A 46 3.09 3.44 -1.54
C LEU A 46 3.24 4.88 -1.07
N LYS A 47 2.20 5.65 -1.30
CA LYS A 47 2.08 7.02 -0.77
C LYS A 47 0.88 7.06 0.17
N ALA A 48 1.14 7.46 1.42
CA ALA A 48 0.08 7.66 2.39
C ALA A 48 -0.16 9.17 2.53
N VAL A 49 -1.41 9.58 2.40
CA VAL A 49 -1.80 10.99 2.47
C VAL A 49 -2.83 11.15 3.58
N GLU A 50 -2.58 12.13 4.47
CA GLU A 50 -3.55 12.46 5.51
C GLU A 50 -4.78 13.09 4.90
N ASN A 51 -5.93 12.85 5.51
CA ASN A 51 -7.18 13.46 5.08
C ASN A 51 -7.01 14.98 5.02
N GLY A 52 -7.32 15.56 3.86
CA GLY A 52 -7.06 16.96 3.61
C GLY A 52 -5.79 17.22 2.81
N GLY A 53 -4.95 16.22 2.64
CA GLY A 53 -3.79 16.28 1.75
C GLY A 53 -2.63 17.15 2.25
N VAL A 54 -2.61 17.49 3.54
CA VAL A 54 -1.58 18.38 4.09
C VAL A 54 -0.27 17.64 4.30
N TYR A 55 -0.34 16.43 4.83
CA TYR A 55 0.85 15.62 5.10
C TYR A 55 0.82 14.36 4.26
N MET A 56 2.00 13.96 3.80
CA MET A 56 2.15 12.71 3.06
C MET A 56 3.41 11.99 3.49
N HIS A 57 3.42 10.69 3.35
CA HIS A 57 4.52 9.83 3.70
C HIS A 57 4.65 8.71 2.68
N ASN A 58 5.87 8.47 2.23
CA ASN A 58 6.15 7.37 1.32
C ASN A 58 6.57 6.14 2.11
N LEU A 59 5.98 5.01 1.80
CA LEU A 59 6.38 3.74 2.39
C LEU A 59 6.71 2.72 1.32
N ASN A 60 7.57 1.79 1.70
CA ASN A 60 7.92 0.67 0.85
C ASN A 60 7.61 -0.60 1.60
N ILE A 61 6.87 -1.50 0.97
CA ILE A 61 6.58 -2.79 1.56
C ILE A 61 7.15 -3.89 0.68
N GLN A 62 7.54 -4.99 1.31
CA GLN A 62 8.03 -6.18 0.63
C GLN A 62 7.04 -7.31 0.88
N TYR A 63 6.71 -8.02 -0.18
CA TYR A 63 5.81 -9.15 -0.11
C TYR A 63 6.47 -10.35 -0.79
N ASN A 64 6.42 -11.49 -0.13
CA ASN A 64 6.94 -12.72 -0.70
C ASN A 64 5.82 -13.45 -1.45
N ASN A 65 5.93 -13.51 -2.77
CA ASN A 65 4.95 -14.16 -3.62
C ASN A 65 5.31 -15.64 -3.83
N SER A 66 5.45 -16.37 -2.74
CA SER A 66 5.83 -17.78 -2.79
C SER A 66 4.76 -18.66 -3.44
N GLY A 67 3.52 -18.19 -3.52
CA GLY A 67 2.44 -18.92 -4.17
C GLY A 67 2.45 -18.84 -5.68
N GLY A 68 3.34 -18.03 -6.27
CA GLY A 68 3.46 -17.95 -7.72
C GLY A 68 2.34 -17.21 -8.42
N GLU A 69 1.66 -16.31 -7.72
CA GLU A 69 0.59 -15.51 -8.33
C GLU A 69 1.16 -14.67 -9.47
N THR A 70 0.49 -14.63 -10.61
CA THR A 70 0.94 -13.91 -11.79
C THR A 70 0.16 -12.62 -12.07
N ASN A 71 -0.98 -12.43 -11.42
CA ASN A 71 -1.78 -11.23 -11.60
C ASN A 71 -1.29 -10.13 -10.66
N LEU A 72 -0.74 -9.05 -11.21
CA LEU A 72 -0.19 -7.96 -10.41
C LEU A 72 -1.21 -7.31 -9.48
N ASP A 73 -2.46 -7.18 -9.93
CA ASP A 73 -3.53 -6.67 -9.07
C ASP A 73 -3.69 -7.51 -7.81
N THR A 74 -3.73 -8.82 -7.99
CA THR A 74 -3.89 -9.75 -6.87
C THR A 74 -2.68 -9.70 -5.94
N ILE A 75 -1.48 -9.60 -6.52
CA ILE A 75 -0.24 -9.51 -5.73
C ILE A 75 -0.24 -8.24 -4.88
N VAL A 76 -0.61 -7.11 -5.48
CA VAL A 76 -0.63 -5.83 -4.78
C VAL A 76 -1.68 -5.85 -3.66
N ASP A 77 -2.86 -6.39 -3.92
CA ASP A 77 -3.89 -6.53 -2.88
C ASP A 77 -3.37 -7.35 -1.71
N ALA A 78 -2.73 -8.48 -1.99
CA ALA A 78 -2.18 -9.34 -0.96
C ALA A 78 -1.06 -8.66 -0.17
N ALA A 79 -0.20 -7.93 -0.86
CA ALA A 79 0.91 -7.23 -0.23
C ALA A 79 0.40 -6.15 0.73
N VAL A 80 -0.56 -5.36 0.29
CA VAL A 80 -1.14 -4.30 1.13
C VAL A 80 -1.91 -4.90 2.29
N ALA A 81 -2.68 -5.95 2.06
CA ALA A 81 -3.42 -6.62 3.13
C ALA A 81 -2.49 -7.18 4.20
N ALA A 82 -1.33 -7.69 3.79
CA ALA A 82 -0.35 -8.23 4.73
C ALA A 82 0.36 -7.13 5.53
N ALA A 83 0.67 -6.02 4.87
CA ALA A 83 1.41 -4.91 5.51
C ALA A 83 0.50 -3.96 6.27
N LEU A 84 -0.71 -3.76 5.78
CA LEU A 84 -1.67 -2.80 6.33
C LEU A 84 -3.03 -3.48 6.53
N PRO A 85 -3.11 -4.45 7.46
CA PRO A 85 -4.33 -5.25 7.62
C PRO A 85 -5.54 -4.45 8.11
N ASP A 86 -5.30 -3.29 8.71
CA ASP A 86 -6.38 -2.44 9.22
C ASP A 86 -6.97 -1.51 8.16
N PHE A 87 -6.33 -1.44 7.00
CA PHE A 87 -6.80 -0.60 5.91
C PHE A 87 -7.87 -1.32 5.10
N THR A 88 -8.80 -0.55 4.55
CA THR A 88 -9.89 -1.06 3.72
C THR A 88 -9.72 -0.56 2.30
N LEU A 89 -9.85 -1.45 1.33
CA LEU A 89 -9.81 -1.08 -0.08
C LEU A 89 -11.00 -0.20 -0.42
N ASP A 90 -10.72 0.95 -1.02
CA ASP A 90 -11.75 1.86 -1.48
C ASP A 90 -12.39 1.33 -2.77
N ALA A 91 -13.69 1.38 -2.82
CA ALA A 91 -14.44 0.90 -3.98
C ALA A 91 -14.39 1.88 -5.14
#